data_96f79e02af7544797a8f220c905ac52a
#
_entry.id   96f79e02af7544797a8f220c905ac52a
#
_cell.length_a   1.000
_cell.length_b   1.000
_cell.length_c   1.000
_cell.angle_alpha   90.00
_cell.angle_beta   90.00
_cell.angle_gamma   90.00
#
_symmetry.space_group_name_H-M   'P 1'
#
loop_
_entity.id
_entity.type
_entity.pdbx_description
1 polymer ?
#
loop_
_entity_poly.entity_id
_entity_poly.type
_entity_poly.pdbx_seq_one_letter_code
_entity_poly.pdbx_strand_id
1 'polypeptide(L)'
;MFIHFLLAMLPIIWLIIALSGLKMAGHVACPIALIITVIEALFLWKQKIIDVLTGGLEGFAMAIWPICLVIVAAVFTYNLVVHTKNMELIKKMLTSVSRDKRVLVLIIAWGFGGFMEGMAGFGTAVAIPAGILCGLGFEPIFAATVCLVANTTPVAFGSIGIPTVTAANVTGFSPHMTASYVVLQLAIMVILVPFLVVFITGKHEGAKGIGDYKEILFITLKSGLSFLVPQYLTAKFVGAELPAVIGSVCSMAVTIILAKVMLKGKASKFDVEIEDNDDTTMTVKDAFVAWSPFILVLLFLLLTSTLVPAIHDPLSAIKSNVPIYSGEGASPYTFTWVSTPGVLILIAAFIGGLIQGCPVGEIFVVLGKTVIQMFKTIITIMAVLATAKIMGYSGMTQSIADFIVRVTGSFYPLVAPLIGSIGTFVTGSSTSSSVLFSKLQASTGAELNINQIWLVAANTVGSTAGKIISPQSIAVATAATATVGKESEILTKVIKYFVLFVIIYGLVCYFGVKLI
;
A
#
# COMPACT_ATOMS: atom_id res chain seq x y z
N MET A 1 34.52 7.47 7.54
CA MET A 1 33.10 7.82 7.44
C MET A 1 32.55 7.70 6.02
N PHE A 2 33.01 8.51 5.03
CA PHE A 2 32.50 8.44 3.64
C PHE A 2 32.68 7.03 3.01
N ILE A 3 33.82 6.39 3.21
CA ILE A 3 34.08 5.03 2.71
C ILE A 3 33.13 4.01 3.35
N HIS A 4 32.90 4.06 4.67
CA HIS A 4 31.94 3.17 5.34
C HIS A 4 30.50 3.41 4.84
N PHE A 5 30.12 4.67 4.59
CA PHE A 5 28.85 4.99 3.96
C PHE A 5 28.72 4.35 2.57
N LEU A 6 29.72 4.52 1.70
CA LEU A 6 29.69 3.93 0.35
C LEU A 6 29.60 2.41 0.39
N LEU A 7 30.39 1.77 1.26
CA LEU A 7 30.37 0.32 1.46
C LEU A 7 28.99 -0.12 1.97
N ALA A 8 28.45 0.50 3.02
CA ALA A 8 27.13 0.16 3.55
C ALA A 8 25.99 0.37 2.54
N MET A 9 26.19 1.23 1.54
CA MET A 9 25.23 1.46 0.47
C MET A 9 25.30 0.43 -0.65
N LEU A 10 26.33 -0.43 -0.74
CA LEU A 10 26.49 -1.36 -1.87
C LEU A 10 25.27 -2.28 -2.10
N PRO A 11 24.64 -2.90 -1.08
CA PRO A 11 23.43 -3.70 -1.30
C PRO A 11 22.29 -2.89 -1.90
N ILE A 12 22.13 -1.63 -1.47
CA ILE A 12 21.09 -0.71 -1.96
C ILE A 12 21.44 -0.25 -3.37
N ILE A 13 22.69 0.13 -3.62
CA ILE A 13 23.17 0.50 -4.97
C ILE A 13 22.99 -0.66 -5.94
N TRP A 14 23.30 -1.89 -5.50
CA TRP A 14 23.06 -3.09 -6.29
C TRP A 14 21.58 -3.21 -6.66
N LEU A 15 20.66 -3.06 -5.69
CA LEU A 15 19.21 -3.12 -5.97
C LEU A 15 18.78 -2.06 -6.98
N ILE A 16 19.29 -0.83 -6.87
CA ILE A 16 19.01 0.24 -7.84
C ILE A 16 19.47 -0.16 -9.24
N ILE A 17 20.71 -0.61 -9.37
CA ILE A 17 21.30 -1.02 -10.66
C ILE A 17 20.55 -2.24 -11.22
N ALA A 18 20.35 -3.28 -10.41
CA ALA A 18 19.73 -4.53 -10.84
C ALA A 18 18.27 -4.35 -11.27
N LEU A 19 17.47 -3.64 -10.47
CA LEU A 19 16.04 -3.50 -10.72
C LEU A 19 15.74 -2.41 -11.77
N SER A 20 16.40 -1.24 -11.68
CA SER A 20 16.12 -0.10 -12.58
C SER A 20 17.01 -0.11 -13.82
N GLY A 21 18.30 -0.43 -13.70
CA GLY A 21 19.26 -0.44 -14.80
C GLY A 21 19.19 -1.71 -15.63
N LEU A 22 19.37 -2.86 -14.99
CA LEU A 22 19.41 -4.19 -15.65
C LEU A 22 18.02 -4.81 -15.83
N LYS A 23 16.96 -4.20 -15.27
CA LYS A 23 15.58 -4.70 -15.29
C LYS A 23 15.44 -6.14 -14.80
N MET A 24 16.26 -6.54 -13.83
CA MET A 24 16.22 -7.86 -13.23
C MET A 24 14.93 -8.03 -12.41
N ALA A 25 14.40 -9.25 -12.36
CA ALA A 25 13.26 -9.56 -11.51
C ALA A 25 13.65 -9.51 -10.02
N GLY A 26 12.77 -8.98 -9.15
CA GLY A 26 13.03 -8.81 -7.73
C GLY A 26 13.46 -10.09 -7.00
N HIS A 27 12.85 -11.23 -7.36
CA HIS A 27 13.19 -12.55 -6.79
C HIS A 27 14.57 -13.08 -7.17
N VAL A 28 15.29 -12.39 -8.07
CA VAL A 28 16.69 -12.65 -8.42
C VAL A 28 17.59 -11.56 -7.84
N ALA A 29 17.23 -10.30 -8.01
CA ALA A 29 18.04 -9.15 -7.55
C ALA A 29 18.18 -9.09 -6.02
N CYS A 30 17.11 -9.37 -5.27
CA CYS A 30 17.10 -9.28 -3.81
C CYS A 30 17.93 -10.40 -3.12
N PRO A 31 17.89 -11.67 -3.56
CA PRO A 31 18.83 -12.67 -3.06
C PRO A 31 20.30 -12.33 -3.29
N ILE A 32 20.64 -11.71 -4.43
CA ILE A 32 22.01 -11.24 -4.68
C ILE A 32 22.39 -10.11 -3.71
N ALA A 33 21.47 -9.15 -3.46
CA ALA A 33 21.67 -8.12 -2.45
C ALA A 33 21.93 -8.72 -1.06
N LEU A 34 21.20 -9.78 -0.69
CA LEU A 34 21.41 -10.51 0.56
C LEU A 34 22.82 -11.12 0.61
N ILE A 35 23.28 -11.74 -0.46
CA ILE A 35 24.62 -12.33 -0.53
C ILE A 35 25.69 -11.22 -0.37
N ILE A 36 25.54 -10.09 -1.05
CA ILE A 36 26.45 -8.93 -0.91
C ILE A 36 26.48 -8.49 0.56
N THR A 37 25.33 -8.32 1.19
CA THR A 37 25.22 -7.91 2.60
C THR A 37 25.88 -8.89 3.55
N VAL A 38 25.70 -10.19 3.33
CA VAL A 38 26.37 -11.24 4.14
C VAL A 38 27.89 -11.13 4.02
N ILE A 39 28.42 -10.98 2.78
CA ILE A 39 29.86 -10.83 2.54
C ILE A 39 30.37 -9.57 3.25
N GLU A 40 29.70 -8.45 3.12
CA GLU A 40 30.10 -7.20 3.79
C GLU A 40 30.07 -7.32 5.32
N ALA A 41 28.98 -7.89 5.89
CA ALA A 41 28.86 -8.08 7.32
C ALA A 41 30.04 -8.92 7.89
N LEU A 42 30.43 -9.97 7.20
CA LEU A 42 31.52 -10.85 7.63
C LEU A 42 32.90 -10.21 7.47
N PHE A 43 33.18 -9.63 6.29
CA PHE A 43 34.56 -9.22 5.96
C PHE A 43 34.85 -7.75 6.27
N LEU A 44 33.87 -6.85 6.11
CA LEU A 44 34.06 -5.42 6.32
C LEU A 44 33.63 -4.98 7.72
N TRP A 45 32.48 -5.46 8.21
CA TRP A 45 32.02 -5.18 9.58
C TRP A 45 32.45 -6.21 10.61
N LYS A 46 33.21 -7.26 10.19
CA LYS A 46 33.82 -8.28 11.07
C LYS A 46 32.85 -8.94 12.04
N GLN A 47 31.59 -9.11 11.59
CA GLN A 47 30.56 -9.79 12.37
C GLN A 47 30.88 -11.30 12.47
N LYS A 48 30.45 -11.94 13.56
CA LYS A 48 30.54 -13.39 13.70
C LYS A 48 29.59 -14.07 12.71
N ILE A 49 30.05 -15.17 12.10
CA ILE A 49 29.24 -15.90 11.10
C ILE A 49 27.87 -16.33 11.67
N ILE A 50 27.86 -16.76 12.96
CA ILE A 50 26.61 -17.18 13.62
C ILE A 50 25.62 -16.02 13.76
N ASP A 51 26.08 -14.81 14.07
CA ASP A 51 25.24 -13.63 14.24
C ASP A 51 24.66 -13.19 12.88
N VAL A 52 25.45 -13.28 11.80
CA VAL A 52 24.97 -12.98 10.45
C VAL A 52 23.92 -14.00 10.00
N LEU A 53 24.16 -15.29 10.23
CA LEU A 53 23.21 -16.35 9.86
C LEU A 53 21.91 -16.27 10.66
N THR A 54 21.99 -16.07 11.97
CA THR A 54 20.80 -15.96 12.83
C THR A 54 20.05 -14.65 12.60
N GLY A 55 20.73 -13.55 12.29
CA GLY A 55 20.12 -12.31 11.86
C GLY A 55 19.35 -12.46 10.54
N GLY A 56 19.91 -13.16 9.57
CA GLY A 56 19.24 -13.51 8.33
C GLY A 56 18.03 -14.42 8.55
N LEU A 57 18.16 -15.43 9.43
CA LEU A 57 17.07 -16.34 9.79
C LEU A 57 15.91 -15.60 10.48
N GLU A 58 16.20 -14.63 11.36
CA GLU A 58 15.16 -13.77 11.95
C GLU A 58 14.44 -12.93 10.88
N GLY A 59 15.19 -12.41 9.88
CA GLY A 59 14.58 -11.72 8.74
C GLY A 59 13.66 -12.63 7.93
N PHE A 60 14.02 -13.90 7.70
CA PHE A 60 13.15 -14.88 7.04
C PHE A 60 11.92 -15.22 7.88
N ALA A 61 12.07 -15.40 9.18
CA ALA A 61 10.94 -15.64 10.09
C ALA A 61 9.93 -14.48 10.05
N MET A 62 10.41 -13.23 10.15
CA MET A 62 9.59 -12.03 10.04
C MET A 62 8.92 -11.90 8.65
N ALA A 63 9.60 -12.32 7.59
CA ALA A 63 9.03 -12.33 6.24
C ALA A 63 7.85 -13.29 6.14
N ILE A 64 8.03 -14.54 6.57
CA ILE A 64 7.02 -15.59 6.45
C ILE A 64 5.84 -15.27 7.37
N TRP A 65 6.10 -14.93 8.61
CA TRP A 65 5.11 -14.68 9.65
C TRP A 65 5.36 -13.33 10.34
N PRO A 66 4.50 -12.30 10.19
CA PRO A 66 3.14 -12.33 9.60
C PRO A 66 3.08 -11.91 8.12
N ILE A 67 4.14 -11.31 7.54
CA ILE A 67 4.06 -10.48 6.33
C ILE A 67 3.56 -11.25 5.11
N CYS A 68 4.23 -12.34 4.72
CA CYS A 68 3.83 -13.14 3.56
C CYS A 68 2.47 -13.81 3.77
N LEU A 69 2.16 -14.20 5.00
CA LEU A 69 0.86 -14.79 5.34
C LEU A 69 -0.29 -13.81 5.06
N VAL A 70 -0.17 -12.55 5.51
CA VAL A 70 -1.19 -11.51 5.25
C VAL A 70 -1.32 -11.24 3.76
N ILE A 71 -0.19 -11.14 3.05
CA ILE A 71 -0.17 -10.91 1.60
C ILE A 71 -0.90 -12.03 0.84
N VAL A 72 -0.55 -13.29 1.15
CA VAL A 72 -1.21 -14.45 0.53
C VAL A 72 -2.68 -14.47 0.85
N ALA A 73 -3.07 -14.23 2.10
CA ALA A 73 -4.47 -14.20 2.53
C ALA A 73 -5.28 -13.11 1.82
N ALA A 74 -4.73 -11.91 1.68
CA ALA A 74 -5.38 -10.79 1.00
C ALA A 74 -5.59 -11.07 -0.50
N VAL A 75 -4.54 -11.55 -1.19
CA VAL A 75 -4.62 -11.91 -2.62
C VAL A 75 -5.53 -13.10 -2.83
N PHE A 76 -5.53 -14.08 -1.92
CA PHE A 76 -6.46 -15.21 -1.95
C PHE A 76 -7.92 -14.75 -1.84
N THR A 77 -8.24 -13.84 -0.92
CA THR A 77 -9.59 -13.28 -0.80
C THR A 77 -10.05 -12.67 -2.11
N TYR A 78 -9.21 -11.87 -2.76
CA TYR A 78 -9.49 -11.29 -4.06
C TYR A 78 -9.68 -12.37 -5.16
N ASN A 79 -8.72 -13.30 -5.28
CA ASN A 79 -8.77 -14.36 -6.28
C ASN A 79 -10.03 -15.23 -6.14
N LEU A 80 -10.48 -15.47 -4.91
CA LEU A 80 -11.69 -16.21 -4.61
C LEU A 80 -12.94 -15.49 -5.13
N VAL A 81 -13.06 -14.19 -4.89
CA VAL A 81 -14.18 -13.36 -5.39
C VAL A 81 -14.18 -13.29 -6.92
N VAL A 82 -13.00 -13.27 -7.54
CA VAL A 82 -12.87 -13.37 -9.01
C VAL A 82 -13.30 -14.75 -9.52
N HIS A 83 -12.84 -15.82 -8.86
CA HIS A 83 -13.16 -17.21 -9.23
C HIS A 83 -14.67 -17.50 -9.17
N THR A 84 -15.36 -16.98 -8.16
CA THR A 84 -16.82 -17.09 -8.00
C THR A 84 -17.61 -16.15 -8.91
N LYS A 85 -16.95 -15.36 -9.76
CA LYS A 85 -17.54 -14.33 -10.66
C LYS A 85 -18.29 -13.20 -9.94
N ASN A 86 -18.23 -13.14 -8.61
CA ASN A 86 -18.86 -12.07 -7.83
C ASN A 86 -18.19 -10.71 -8.04
N MET A 87 -16.94 -10.67 -8.52
CA MET A 87 -16.27 -9.43 -8.89
C MET A 87 -17.01 -8.70 -10.03
N GLU A 88 -17.61 -9.41 -10.97
CA GLU A 88 -18.38 -8.79 -12.05
C GLU A 88 -19.67 -8.13 -11.52
N LEU A 89 -20.32 -8.75 -10.53
CA LEU A 89 -21.48 -8.12 -9.85
C LEU A 89 -21.06 -6.84 -9.11
N ILE A 90 -19.93 -6.86 -8.42
CA ILE A 90 -19.39 -5.67 -7.74
C ILE A 90 -19.12 -4.54 -8.74
N LYS A 91 -18.48 -4.84 -9.87
CA LYS A 91 -18.24 -3.86 -10.95
C LYS A 91 -19.54 -3.26 -11.45
N LYS A 92 -20.55 -4.10 -11.77
CA LYS A 92 -21.87 -3.66 -12.24
C LYS A 92 -22.57 -2.74 -11.23
N MET A 93 -22.48 -3.04 -9.94
CA MET A 93 -23.02 -2.19 -8.88
C MET A 93 -22.39 -0.80 -8.86
N LEU A 94 -21.06 -0.72 -9.02
CA LEU A 94 -20.34 0.56 -8.98
C LEU A 94 -20.64 1.43 -10.20
N THR A 95 -20.78 0.83 -11.37
CA THR A 95 -21.02 1.56 -12.63
C THR A 95 -22.47 2.06 -12.76
N SER A 96 -23.42 1.45 -12.06
CA SER A 96 -24.84 1.86 -12.08
C SER A 96 -25.17 3.15 -11.30
N VAL A 97 -24.17 3.72 -10.56
CA VAL A 97 -24.42 4.81 -9.61
C VAL A 97 -24.62 6.17 -10.28
N SER A 98 -23.86 6.49 -11.32
CA SER A 98 -23.85 7.79 -12.00
C SER A 98 -23.46 7.65 -13.44
N ARG A 99 -23.93 8.58 -14.31
CA ARG A 99 -23.44 8.71 -15.70
C ARG A 99 -22.31 9.74 -15.84
N ASP A 100 -22.14 10.67 -14.89
CA ASP A 100 -21.08 11.68 -14.95
C ASP A 100 -19.70 11.04 -14.78
N LYS A 101 -18.84 11.14 -15.78
CA LYS A 101 -17.49 10.59 -15.83
C LYS A 101 -16.61 10.99 -14.64
N ARG A 102 -16.78 12.22 -14.13
CA ARG A 102 -16.02 12.74 -12.98
C ARG A 102 -16.43 12.06 -11.68
N VAL A 103 -17.73 11.75 -11.52
CA VAL A 103 -18.26 10.97 -10.40
C VAL A 103 -17.81 9.52 -10.49
N LEU A 104 -17.90 8.93 -11.68
CA LEU A 104 -17.46 7.54 -11.91
C LEU A 104 -15.99 7.36 -11.56
N VAL A 105 -15.11 8.30 -11.93
CA VAL A 105 -13.68 8.23 -11.56
C VAL A 105 -13.49 8.39 -10.05
N LEU A 106 -14.24 9.24 -9.36
CA LEU A 106 -14.22 9.33 -7.89
C LEU A 106 -14.66 8.01 -7.22
N ILE A 107 -15.69 7.36 -7.73
CA ILE A 107 -16.18 6.10 -7.16
C ILE A 107 -15.23 4.96 -7.49
N ILE A 108 -14.81 4.83 -8.76
CA ILE A 108 -14.09 3.66 -9.27
C ILE A 108 -12.57 3.79 -8.99
N ALA A 109 -11.93 4.89 -9.39
CA ALA A 109 -10.48 5.01 -9.23
C ALA A 109 -10.09 5.39 -7.79
N TRP A 110 -10.80 6.34 -7.15
CA TRP A 110 -10.48 6.79 -5.81
C TRP A 110 -11.09 5.89 -4.73
N GLY A 111 -12.43 5.75 -4.68
CA GLY A 111 -13.11 5.00 -3.63
C GLY A 111 -12.85 3.49 -3.73
N PHE A 112 -13.25 2.87 -4.84
CA PHE A 112 -13.09 1.44 -5.03
C PHE A 112 -11.61 1.04 -5.23
N GLY A 113 -10.82 1.86 -5.95
CA GLY A 113 -9.38 1.68 -6.05
C GLY A 113 -8.69 1.69 -4.68
N GLY A 114 -9.03 2.66 -3.82
CA GLY A 114 -8.53 2.72 -2.45
C GLY A 114 -8.95 1.51 -1.60
N PHE A 115 -10.19 1.04 -1.76
CA PHE A 115 -10.67 -0.21 -1.14
C PHE A 115 -9.86 -1.42 -1.61
N MET A 116 -9.65 -1.57 -2.92
CA MET A 116 -8.88 -2.68 -3.49
C MET A 116 -7.40 -2.63 -3.06
N GLU A 117 -6.81 -1.44 -2.94
CA GLU A 117 -5.45 -1.31 -2.39
C GLU A 117 -5.42 -1.75 -0.92
N GLY A 118 -6.35 -1.27 -0.10
CA GLY A 118 -6.46 -1.65 1.30
C GLY A 118 -6.68 -3.15 1.50
N MET A 119 -7.47 -3.79 0.65
CA MET A 119 -7.80 -5.22 0.78
C MET A 119 -6.73 -6.14 0.18
N ALA A 120 -6.30 -5.89 -1.05
CA ALA A 120 -5.45 -6.82 -1.81
C ALA A 120 -4.08 -6.22 -2.18
N GLY A 121 -4.00 -4.95 -2.50
CA GLY A 121 -2.77 -4.31 -2.98
C GLY A 121 -2.24 -4.91 -4.30
N PHE A 122 -0.91 -5.04 -4.43
CA PHE A 122 -0.22 -5.72 -5.54
C PHE A 122 -0.65 -5.30 -6.96
N GLY A 123 -1.11 -4.08 -7.13
CA GLY A 123 -1.54 -3.55 -8.42
C GLY A 123 -3.01 -3.78 -8.77
N THR A 124 -3.78 -4.53 -7.97
CA THR A 124 -5.23 -4.72 -8.17
C THR A 124 -5.98 -3.40 -8.17
N ALA A 125 -5.56 -2.47 -7.32
CA ALA A 125 -6.10 -1.12 -7.18
C ALA A 125 -5.92 -0.22 -8.41
N VAL A 126 -5.01 -0.56 -9.29
CA VAL A 126 -4.81 0.13 -10.58
C VAL A 126 -5.44 -0.68 -11.70
N ALA A 127 -5.15 -1.99 -11.75
CA ALA A 127 -5.59 -2.85 -12.84
C ALA A 127 -7.12 -2.91 -12.98
N ILE A 128 -7.83 -3.12 -11.87
CA ILE A 128 -9.27 -3.34 -11.92
C ILE A 128 -10.02 -2.03 -12.21
N PRO A 129 -9.77 -0.92 -11.47
CA PRO A 129 -10.40 0.35 -11.79
C PRO A 129 -10.09 0.84 -13.22
N ALA A 130 -8.84 0.73 -13.68
CA ALA A 130 -8.48 1.13 -15.04
C ALA A 130 -9.21 0.29 -16.09
N GLY A 131 -9.30 -1.04 -15.90
CA GLY A 131 -10.08 -1.92 -16.78
C GLY A 131 -11.57 -1.58 -16.80
N ILE A 132 -12.17 -1.25 -15.63
CA ILE A 132 -13.57 -0.80 -15.54
C ILE A 132 -13.77 0.51 -16.32
N LEU A 133 -12.88 1.50 -16.11
CA LEU A 133 -12.96 2.79 -16.80
C LEU A 133 -12.82 2.61 -18.33
N CYS A 134 -11.91 1.75 -18.80
CA CYS A 134 -11.82 1.43 -20.24
C CYS A 134 -13.12 0.79 -20.75
N GLY A 135 -13.74 -0.11 -20.00
CA GLY A 135 -15.03 -0.70 -20.34
C GLY A 135 -16.20 0.30 -20.39
N LEU A 136 -16.05 1.44 -19.71
CA LEU A 136 -16.99 2.57 -19.76
C LEU A 136 -16.64 3.60 -20.85
N GLY A 137 -15.71 3.29 -21.75
CA GLY A 137 -15.34 4.15 -22.87
C GLY A 137 -14.32 5.25 -22.56
N PHE A 138 -13.64 5.19 -21.41
CA PHE A 138 -12.52 6.10 -21.15
C PHE A 138 -11.29 5.72 -21.97
N GLU A 139 -10.53 6.73 -22.39
CA GLU A 139 -9.28 6.53 -23.14
C GLU A 139 -8.28 5.71 -22.28
N PRO A 140 -7.69 4.62 -22.82
CA PRO A 140 -6.91 3.66 -22.03
C PRO A 140 -5.72 4.26 -21.27
N ILE A 141 -4.94 5.17 -21.89
CA ILE A 141 -3.80 5.82 -21.24
C ILE A 141 -4.27 6.79 -20.16
N PHE A 142 -5.41 7.46 -20.39
CA PHE A 142 -6.05 8.29 -19.37
C PHE A 142 -6.48 7.45 -18.17
N ALA A 143 -7.19 6.33 -18.42
CA ALA A 143 -7.65 5.43 -17.36
C ALA A 143 -6.48 4.90 -16.51
N ALA A 144 -5.39 4.47 -17.15
CA ALA A 144 -4.15 4.07 -16.48
C ALA A 144 -3.58 5.21 -15.61
N THR A 145 -3.45 6.40 -16.19
CA THR A 145 -2.87 7.58 -15.54
C THR A 145 -3.66 8.00 -14.31
N VAL A 146 -5.00 8.12 -14.43
CA VAL A 146 -5.84 8.57 -13.32
C VAL A 146 -5.90 7.56 -12.19
N CYS A 147 -5.90 6.25 -12.50
CA CYS A 147 -5.85 5.20 -11.49
C CYS A 147 -4.52 5.16 -10.74
N LEU A 148 -3.38 5.38 -11.42
CA LEU A 148 -2.08 5.51 -10.76
C LEU A 148 -2.04 6.70 -9.79
N VAL A 149 -2.59 7.86 -10.18
CA VAL A 149 -2.66 9.05 -9.33
C VAL A 149 -3.61 8.81 -8.14
N ALA A 150 -4.80 8.25 -8.39
CA ALA A 150 -5.78 7.97 -7.35
C ALA A 150 -5.25 6.98 -6.30
N ASN A 151 -4.47 5.99 -6.72
CA ASN A 151 -3.95 4.95 -5.84
C ASN A 151 -2.84 5.42 -4.89
N THR A 152 -2.36 6.66 -4.99
CA THR A 152 -1.17 7.12 -4.24
C THR A 152 -1.35 7.00 -2.74
N THR A 153 -2.35 7.65 -2.18
CA THR A 153 -2.50 7.75 -0.72
C THR A 153 -2.90 6.44 -0.04
N PRO A 154 -3.72 5.55 -0.63
CA PRO A 154 -4.07 4.27 0.00
C PRO A 154 -2.89 3.30 0.12
N VAL A 155 -1.86 3.42 -0.73
CA VAL A 155 -0.68 2.51 -0.77
C VAL A 155 0.01 2.37 0.57
N ALA A 156 0.04 3.41 1.42
CA ALA A 156 0.63 3.33 2.75
C ALA A 156 -0.01 2.24 3.63
N PHE A 157 -1.27 1.94 3.36
CA PHE A 157 -2.07 0.93 4.08
C PHE A 157 -2.54 -0.19 3.14
N GLY A 158 -1.83 -0.41 2.04
CA GLY A 158 -2.13 -1.48 1.08
C GLY A 158 -2.00 -2.87 1.68
N SER A 159 -2.75 -3.84 1.14
CA SER A 159 -2.77 -5.24 1.61
C SER A 159 -2.91 -5.36 3.12
N ILE A 160 -3.98 -4.77 3.67
CA ILE A 160 -4.27 -4.78 5.11
C ILE A 160 -3.12 -4.12 5.91
N GLY A 161 -2.68 -2.94 5.45
CA GLY A 161 -1.74 -2.09 6.19
C GLY A 161 -0.28 -2.54 6.19
N ILE A 162 0.08 -3.56 5.41
CA ILE A 162 1.42 -4.17 5.43
C ILE A 162 2.57 -3.17 5.35
N PRO A 163 2.61 -2.14 4.49
CA PRO A 163 3.73 -1.20 4.46
C PRO A 163 3.96 -0.50 5.79
N THR A 164 2.88 -0.02 6.43
CA THR A 164 2.95 0.68 7.73
C THR A 164 3.24 -0.29 8.88
N VAL A 165 2.59 -1.46 8.92
CA VAL A 165 2.86 -2.53 9.91
C VAL A 165 4.32 -2.97 9.83
N THR A 166 4.84 -3.16 8.62
CA THR A 166 6.24 -3.55 8.41
C THR A 166 7.20 -2.47 8.91
N ALA A 167 6.92 -1.19 8.62
CA ALA A 167 7.72 -0.07 9.12
C ALA A 167 7.79 -0.06 10.65
N ALA A 168 6.66 -0.26 11.33
CA ALA A 168 6.58 -0.36 12.78
C ALA A 168 7.35 -1.58 13.32
N ASN A 169 7.17 -2.76 12.72
CA ASN A 169 7.81 -3.99 13.16
C ASN A 169 9.34 -3.96 13.02
N VAL A 170 9.85 -3.45 11.87
CA VAL A 170 11.31 -3.35 11.63
C VAL A 170 11.98 -2.39 12.61
N THR A 171 11.26 -1.35 13.05
CA THR A 171 11.80 -0.34 13.97
C THR A 171 11.49 -0.63 15.44
N GLY A 172 10.55 -1.53 15.72
CA GLY A 172 10.07 -1.83 17.07
C GLY A 172 9.12 -0.77 17.65
N PHE A 173 8.56 0.10 16.79
CA PHE A 173 7.61 1.13 17.21
C PHE A 173 6.17 0.63 17.23
N SER A 174 5.30 1.38 17.93
CA SER A 174 3.88 1.09 17.98
C SER A 174 3.24 1.21 16.59
N PRO A 175 2.53 0.17 16.08
CA PRO A 175 1.80 0.26 14.83
C PRO A 175 0.74 1.37 14.82
N HIS A 176 0.04 1.59 15.94
CA HIS A 176 -0.95 2.66 16.08
C HIS A 176 -0.34 4.05 15.93
N MET A 177 0.80 4.32 16.60
CA MET A 177 1.46 5.62 16.49
C MET A 177 2.03 5.83 15.09
N THR A 178 2.67 4.81 14.52
CA THR A 178 3.21 4.86 13.17
C THR A 178 2.09 5.14 12.16
N ALA A 179 0.98 4.40 12.24
CA ALA A 179 -0.18 4.59 11.38
C ALA A 179 -0.79 5.98 11.52
N SER A 180 -0.95 6.47 12.75
CA SER A 180 -1.48 7.81 13.01
C SER A 180 -0.63 8.90 12.36
N TYR A 181 0.70 8.81 12.48
CA TYR A 181 1.61 9.76 11.87
C TYR A 181 1.66 9.65 10.34
N VAL A 182 1.52 8.45 9.79
CA VAL A 182 1.36 8.25 8.34
C VAL A 182 0.12 8.98 7.84
N VAL A 183 -1.04 8.81 8.50
CA VAL A 183 -2.28 9.50 8.09
C VAL A 183 -2.16 11.01 8.23
N LEU A 184 -1.56 11.52 9.32
CA LEU A 184 -1.35 12.95 9.51
C LEU A 184 -0.49 13.55 8.39
N GLN A 185 0.57 12.89 7.98
CA GLN A 185 1.41 13.34 6.86
C GLN A 185 0.72 13.23 5.51
N LEU A 186 -0.16 12.23 5.31
CA LEU A 186 -0.97 12.07 4.12
C LEU A 186 -2.18 13.00 4.06
N ALA A 187 -2.59 13.63 5.17
CA ALA A 187 -3.88 14.30 5.30
C ALA A 187 -4.17 15.32 4.19
N ILE A 188 -3.18 16.15 3.85
CA ILE A 188 -3.31 17.13 2.76
C ILE A 188 -3.57 16.42 1.44
N MET A 189 -2.86 15.33 1.15
CA MET A 189 -2.98 14.61 -0.11
C MET A 189 -4.26 13.78 -0.19
N VAL A 190 -4.75 13.22 0.91
CA VAL A 190 -6.05 12.52 0.94
C VAL A 190 -7.19 13.46 0.55
N ILE A 191 -7.08 14.75 0.87
CA ILE A 191 -8.05 15.77 0.42
C ILE A 191 -7.77 16.19 -1.03
N LEU A 192 -6.50 16.41 -1.40
CA LEU A 192 -6.14 16.95 -2.72
C LEU A 192 -6.29 15.94 -3.87
N VAL A 193 -6.02 14.65 -3.64
CA VAL A 193 -6.06 13.63 -4.70
C VAL A 193 -7.45 13.52 -5.35
N PRO A 194 -8.58 13.49 -4.63
CA PRO A 194 -9.91 13.56 -5.25
C PRO A 194 -10.08 14.76 -6.19
N PHE A 195 -9.60 15.95 -5.79
CA PHE A 195 -9.64 17.14 -6.66
C PHE A 195 -8.77 16.95 -7.91
N LEU A 196 -7.56 16.42 -7.75
CA LEU A 196 -6.68 16.15 -8.89
C LEU A 196 -7.35 15.18 -9.87
N VAL A 197 -7.93 14.10 -9.37
CA VAL A 197 -8.64 13.09 -10.17
C VAL A 197 -9.81 13.71 -10.93
N VAL A 198 -10.64 14.54 -10.27
CA VAL A 198 -11.76 15.24 -10.91
C VAL A 198 -11.27 16.27 -11.93
N PHE A 199 -10.24 17.06 -11.62
CA PHE A 199 -9.72 18.06 -12.55
C PHE A 199 -9.04 17.44 -13.77
N ILE A 200 -8.28 16.36 -13.58
CA ILE A 200 -7.66 15.61 -14.67
C ILE A 200 -8.76 15.07 -15.59
N THR A 201 -9.81 14.48 -15.02
CA THR A 201 -10.96 13.93 -15.77
C THR A 201 -11.70 15.02 -16.51
N GLY A 202 -12.10 16.09 -15.85
CA GLY A 202 -12.83 17.18 -16.48
C GLY A 202 -12.04 17.84 -17.61
N LYS A 203 -10.72 18.04 -17.41
CA LYS A 203 -9.85 18.59 -18.47
C LYS A 203 -9.75 17.64 -19.66
N HIS A 204 -9.65 16.34 -19.44
CA HIS A 204 -9.61 15.33 -20.50
C HIS A 204 -10.92 15.32 -21.30
N GLU A 205 -12.05 15.48 -20.62
CA GLU A 205 -13.40 15.51 -21.22
C GLU A 205 -13.83 16.92 -21.68
N GLY A 206 -12.90 17.87 -21.85
CA GLY A 206 -13.15 19.16 -22.47
C GLY A 206 -13.74 20.24 -21.56
N ALA A 207 -13.49 20.18 -20.24
CA ALA A 207 -13.81 21.29 -19.33
C ALA A 207 -12.99 22.54 -19.68
N LYS A 208 -13.68 23.69 -19.77
CA LYS A 208 -13.07 24.97 -20.21
C LYS A 208 -12.72 25.91 -19.06
N GLY A 209 -13.31 25.71 -17.88
CA GLY A 209 -13.07 26.59 -16.73
C GLY A 209 -13.63 26.06 -15.41
N ILE A 210 -13.40 26.81 -14.33
CA ILE A 210 -13.83 26.44 -12.97
C ILE A 210 -15.37 26.29 -12.88
N GLY A 211 -16.11 26.99 -13.75
CA GLY A 211 -17.57 26.86 -13.82
C GLY A 211 -18.06 25.44 -14.05
N ASP A 212 -17.30 24.66 -14.84
CA ASP A 212 -17.62 23.28 -15.17
C ASP A 212 -17.48 22.31 -13.96
N TYR A 213 -16.85 22.74 -12.89
CA TYR A 213 -16.63 21.92 -11.71
C TYR A 213 -17.53 22.27 -10.51
N LYS A 214 -18.27 23.40 -10.55
CA LYS A 214 -19.03 23.93 -9.39
C LYS A 214 -19.94 22.89 -8.74
N GLU A 215 -20.64 22.08 -9.54
CA GLU A 215 -21.60 21.09 -9.04
C GLU A 215 -20.92 19.91 -8.35
N ILE A 216 -19.67 19.58 -8.75
CA ILE A 216 -18.95 18.41 -8.24
C ILE A 216 -17.92 18.76 -7.15
N LEU A 217 -17.52 20.02 -7.00
CA LEU A 217 -16.50 20.42 -6.00
C LEU A 217 -16.90 20.03 -4.58
N PHE A 218 -18.19 20.20 -4.24
CA PHE A 218 -18.70 19.83 -2.92
C PHE A 218 -18.62 18.31 -2.70
N ILE A 219 -19.04 17.52 -3.70
CA ILE A 219 -18.95 16.05 -3.67
C ILE A 219 -17.47 15.62 -3.50
N THR A 220 -16.57 16.24 -4.26
CA THR A 220 -15.14 15.98 -4.23
C THR A 220 -14.54 16.25 -2.86
N LEU A 221 -14.85 17.42 -2.26
CA LEU A 221 -14.38 17.76 -0.92
C LEU A 221 -14.88 16.76 0.13
N LYS A 222 -16.19 16.42 0.06
CA LYS A 222 -16.78 15.47 0.99
C LYS A 222 -16.23 14.05 0.80
N SER A 223 -15.89 13.66 -0.44
CA SER A 223 -15.22 12.40 -0.74
C SER A 223 -13.84 12.33 -0.04
N GLY A 224 -13.02 13.38 -0.13
CA GLY A 224 -11.73 13.45 0.55
C GLY A 224 -11.86 13.45 2.09
N LEU A 225 -12.75 14.27 2.64
CA LEU A 225 -12.96 14.35 4.09
C LEU A 225 -13.53 13.06 4.69
N SER A 226 -14.46 12.43 4.00
CA SER A 226 -15.04 11.15 4.42
C SER A 226 -14.09 9.96 4.24
N PHE A 227 -13.00 10.15 3.52
CA PHE A 227 -11.86 9.23 3.53
C PHE A 227 -10.95 9.51 4.75
N LEU A 228 -10.50 10.77 4.88
CA LEU A 228 -9.49 11.18 5.85
C LEU A 228 -9.91 10.95 7.30
N VAL A 229 -11.11 11.39 7.68
CA VAL A 229 -11.54 11.34 9.08
C VAL A 229 -11.66 9.89 9.59
N PRO A 230 -12.39 8.98 8.91
CA PRO A 230 -12.43 7.58 9.31
C PRO A 230 -11.07 6.90 9.25
N GLN A 231 -10.24 7.22 8.24
CA GLN A 231 -8.87 6.70 8.12
C GLN A 231 -8.03 7.05 9.35
N TYR A 232 -8.08 8.31 9.81
CA TYR A 232 -7.33 8.76 10.98
C TYR A 232 -7.84 8.11 12.27
N LEU A 233 -9.16 8.05 12.46
CA LEU A 233 -9.76 7.40 13.63
C LEU A 233 -9.39 5.91 13.68
N THR A 234 -9.43 5.24 12.55
CA THR A 234 -9.03 3.83 12.44
C THR A 234 -7.55 3.64 12.77
N ALA A 235 -6.67 4.46 12.18
CA ALA A 235 -5.23 4.42 12.46
C ALA A 235 -4.92 4.63 13.95
N LYS A 236 -5.64 5.54 14.61
CA LYS A 236 -5.43 5.89 16.00
C LYS A 236 -5.97 4.86 16.98
N PHE A 237 -7.14 4.28 16.72
CA PHE A 237 -7.86 3.45 17.69
C PHE A 237 -7.89 1.95 17.34
N VAL A 238 -7.79 1.59 16.05
CA VAL A 238 -7.84 0.19 15.60
C VAL A 238 -6.44 -0.35 15.30
N GLY A 239 -5.66 0.40 14.51
CA GLY A 239 -4.31 -0.02 14.08
C GLY A 239 -4.01 0.36 12.64
N ALA A 240 -2.95 -0.26 12.10
CA ALA A 240 -2.46 0.05 10.75
C ALA A 240 -3.18 -0.76 9.65
N GLU A 241 -3.96 -1.77 10.01
CA GLU A 241 -4.50 -2.77 9.08
C GLU A 241 -5.68 -2.23 8.25
N LEU A 242 -6.56 -1.45 8.86
CA LEU A 242 -7.85 -1.06 8.28
C LEU A 242 -8.01 0.39 7.82
N PRO A 243 -7.06 1.32 8.01
CA PRO A 243 -7.28 2.74 7.70
C PRO A 243 -7.72 3.00 6.25
N ALA A 244 -7.06 2.36 5.26
CA ALA A 244 -7.43 2.53 3.86
C ALA A 244 -8.79 1.89 3.53
N VAL A 245 -9.09 0.73 4.12
CA VAL A 245 -10.36 0.02 3.88
C VAL A 245 -11.54 0.84 4.39
N ILE A 246 -11.50 1.26 5.66
CA ILE A 246 -12.60 2.02 6.27
C ILE A 246 -12.71 3.41 5.62
N GLY A 247 -11.59 4.10 5.40
CA GLY A 247 -11.57 5.40 4.73
C GLY A 247 -12.20 5.34 3.33
N SER A 248 -11.80 4.35 2.52
CA SER A 248 -12.32 4.18 1.15
C SER A 248 -13.81 3.81 1.12
N VAL A 249 -14.26 2.91 1.99
CA VAL A 249 -15.69 2.53 2.09
C VAL A 249 -16.54 3.74 2.48
N CYS A 250 -16.13 4.51 3.48
CA CYS A 250 -16.83 5.73 3.88
C CYS A 250 -16.84 6.78 2.76
N SER A 251 -15.69 6.98 2.09
CA SER A 251 -15.59 7.90 0.95
C SER A 251 -16.48 7.50 -0.20
N MET A 252 -16.48 6.21 -0.55
CA MET A 252 -17.31 5.67 -1.61
C MET A 252 -18.80 5.81 -1.29
N ALA A 253 -19.22 5.46 -0.06
CA ALA A 253 -20.61 5.59 0.38
C ALA A 253 -21.09 7.04 0.34
N VAL A 254 -20.31 7.99 0.88
CA VAL A 254 -20.65 9.42 0.86
C VAL A 254 -20.70 9.96 -0.56
N THR A 255 -19.76 9.58 -1.42
CA THR A 255 -19.73 10.00 -2.83
C THR A 255 -20.98 9.49 -3.57
N ILE A 256 -21.36 8.22 -3.39
CA ILE A 256 -22.55 7.62 -3.98
C ILE A 256 -23.83 8.33 -3.53
N ILE A 257 -23.98 8.55 -2.22
CA ILE A 257 -25.16 9.21 -1.65
C ILE A 257 -25.28 10.64 -2.20
N LEU A 258 -24.20 11.42 -2.16
CA LEU A 258 -24.21 12.80 -2.64
C LEU A 258 -24.45 12.89 -4.14
N ALA A 259 -23.86 11.99 -4.94
CA ALA A 259 -24.11 11.94 -6.37
C ALA A 259 -25.59 11.67 -6.67
N LYS A 260 -26.20 10.68 -5.99
CA LYS A 260 -27.62 10.36 -6.16
C LYS A 260 -28.57 11.51 -5.71
N VAL A 261 -28.20 12.26 -4.68
CA VAL A 261 -29.03 13.35 -4.16
C VAL A 261 -28.88 14.63 -4.99
N MET A 262 -27.63 15.02 -5.33
CA MET A 262 -27.33 16.32 -5.93
C MET A 262 -27.40 16.34 -7.46
N LEU A 263 -27.12 15.19 -8.10
CA LEU A 263 -27.05 15.08 -9.57
C LEU A 263 -28.24 14.33 -10.18
N LYS A 264 -29.20 13.86 -9.37
CA LYS A 264 -30.40 13.15 -9.86
C LYS A 264 -31.17 14.00 -10.88
N GLY A 265 -31.38 13.43 -12.07
CA GLY A 265 -32.12 14.06 -13.14
C GLY A 265 -31.43 15.23 -13.86
N LYS A 266 -30.17 15.51 -13.54
CA LYS A 266 -29.34 16.49 -14.25
C LYS A 266 -28.53 15.81 -15.34
N ALA A 267 -28.73 16.25 -16.59
CA ALA A 267 -27.84 15.87 -17.69
C ALA A 267 -26.55 16.69 -17.62
N SER A 268 -25.42 16.04 -17.79
CA SER A 268 -24.10 16.66 -17.83
C SER A 268 -23.44 16.42 -19.19
N LYS A 269 -22.71 17.41 -19.71
CA LYS A 269 -21.88 17.23 -20.90
C LYS A 269 -20.74 16.21 -20.68
N PHE A 270 -20.58 15.75 -19.46
CA PHE A 270 -19.59 14.74 -19.05
C PHE A 270 -20.21 13.35 -18.87
N ASP A 271 -21.48 13.17 -19.28
CA ASP A 271 -22.14 11.87 -19.16
C ASP A 271 -21.56 10.84 -20.14
N VAL A 272 -21.45 9.60 -19.67
CA VAL A 272 -21.09 8.44 -20.48
C VAL A 272 -22.32 8.04 -21.28
N GLU A 273 -22.16 7.74 -22.57
CA GLU A 273 -23.16 7.07 -23.39
C GLU A 273 -23.18 5.59 -22.98
N ILE A 274 -24.11 5.23 -22.07
CA ILE A 274 -24.35 3.84 -21.69
C ILE A 274 -25.58 3.37 -22.48
N GLU A 275 -25.43 2.34 -23.30
CA GLU A 275 -26.56 1.60 -23.84
C GLU A 275 -27.29 0.92 -22.67
N ASP A 276 -28.56 1.26 -22.47
CA ASP A 276 -29.44 0.69 -21.41
C ASP A 276 -29.80 -0.78 -21.74
N ASN A 277 -28.80 -1.67 -21.78
CA ASN A 277 -28.98 -3.04 -22.24
C ASN A 277 -28.96 -4.10 -21.13
N ASP A 278 -29.33 -3.80 -19.88
CA ASP A 278 -29.49 -4.91 -18.93
C ASP A 278 -30.42 -4.57 -17.73
N ASP A 279 -31.68 -4.95 -17.88
CA ASP A 279 -32.76 -4.82 -16.87
C ASP A 279 -32.65 -5.85 -15.72
N THR A 280 -31.46 -6.39 -15.43
CA THR A 280 -31.29 -7.27 -14.27
C THR A 280 -31.25 -6.42 -13.00
N THR A 281 -32.40 -6.29 -12.34
CA THR A 281 -32.52 -5.69 -11.01
C THR A 281 -31.73 -6.52 -10.02
N MET A 282 -30.53 -6.01 -9.62
CA MET A 282 -29.74 -6.64 -8.56
C MET A 282 -30.47 -6.52 -7.22
N THR A 283 -30.59 -7.64 -6.51
CA THR A 283 -31.18 -7.65 -5.17
C THR A 283 -30.16 -7.28 -4.11
N VAL A 284 -30.62 -6.81 -2.95
CA VAL A 284 -29.75 -6.57 -1.78
C VAL A 284 -29.03 -7.85 -1.35
N LYS A 285 -29.66 -9.01 -1.56
CA LYS A 285 -29.04 -10.33 -1.29
C LYS A 285 -27.85 -10.59 -2.19
N ASP A 286 -27.97 -10.32 -3.50
CA ASP A 286 -26.86 -10.51 -4.45
C ASP A 286 -25.68 -9.60 -4.09
N ALA A 287 -25.97 -8.36 -3.71
CA ALA A 287 -24.97 -7.43 -3.22
C ALA A 287 -24.25 -7.98 -1.98
N PHE A 288 -24.99 -8.42 -0.97
CA PHE A 288 -24.42 -8.98 0.25
C PHE A 288 -23.55 -10.23 -0.02
N VAL A 289 -24.02 -11.15 -0.87
CA VAL A 289 -23.28 -12.35 -1.26
C VAL A 289 -21.98 -11.97 -1.99
N ALA A 290 -22.05 -11.02 -2.95
CA ALA A 290 -20.86 -10.60 -3.69
C ALA A 290 -19.78 -9.96 -2.80
N TRP A 291 -20.17 -9.14 -1.83
CA TRP A 291 -19.26 -8.47 -0.92
C TRP A 291 -18.88 -9.28 0.32
N SER A 292 -19.49 -10.48 0.53
CA SER A 292 -19.36 -11.24 1.78
C SER A 292 -17.91 -11.54 2.23
N PRO A 293 -16.94 -11.94 1.37
CA PRO A 293 -15.58 -12.16 1.84
C PRO A 293 -14.94 -10.90 2.40
N PHE A 294 -15.16 -9.76 1.75
CA PHE A 294 -14.60 -8.47 2.18
C PHE A 294 -15.26 -7.94 3.46
N ILE A 295 -16.60 -8.11 3.57
CA ILE A 295 -17.35 -7.75 4.79
C ILE A 295 -16.87 -8.58 5.97
N LEU A 296 -16.66 -9.88 5.80
CA LEU A 296 -16.17 -10.77 6.86
C LEU A 296 -14.73 -10.45 7.26
N VAL A 297 -13.84 -10.13 6.30
CA VAL A 297 -12.48 -9.66 6.62
C VAL A 297 -12.54 -8.41 7.49
N LEU A 298 -13.33 -7.40 7.09
CA LEU A 298 -13.50 -6.18 7.86
C LEU A 298 -14.05 -6.47 9.26
N LEU A 299 -15.10 -7.27 9.35
CA LEU A 299 -15.74 -7.64 10.62
C LEU A 299 -14.77 -8.38 11.55
N PHE A 300 -14.03 -9.38 11.05
CA PHE A 300 -13.10 -10.17 11.85
C PHE A 300 -11.96 -9.30 12.37
N LEU A 301 -11.37 -8.46 11.51
CA LEU A 301 -10.28 -7.57 11.93
C LEU A 301 -10.75 -6.51 12.94
N LEU A 302 -11.98 -5.99 12.82
CA LEU A 302 -12.54 -5.07 13.80
C LEU A 302 -12.83 -5.76 15.13
N LEU A 303 -13.49 -6.93 15.13
CA LEU A 303 -13.85 -7.66 16.34
C LEU A 303 -12.62 -8.18 17.11
N THR A 304 -11.54 -8.49 16.40
CA THR A 304 -10.30 -8.98 17.02
C THR A 304 -9.29 -7.88 17.31
N SER A 305 -9.62 -6.63 17.00
CA SER A 305 -8.78 -5.46 17.31
C SER A 305 -8.81 -5.12 18.81
N THR A 306 -7.91 -4.24 19.21
CA THR A 306 -7.84 -3.72 20.58
C THR A 306 -9.10 -2.96 21.04
N LEU A 307 -10.02 -2.65 20.12
CA LEU A 307 -11.34 -2.07 20.47
C LEU A 307 -12.25 -3.06 21.21
N VAL A 308 -12.02 -4.36 21.05
CA VAL A 308 -12.81 -5.42 21.67
C VAL A 308 -11.88 -6.32 22.53
N PRO A 309 -11.41 -5.86 23.69
CA PRO A 309 -10.43 -6.60 24.51
C PRO A 309 -10.89 -8.00 24.87
N ALA A 310 -12.19 -8.21 25.07
CA ALA A 310 -12.76 -9.53 25.38
C ALA A 310 -12.48 -10.61 24.32
N ILE A 311 -12.27 -10.21 23.06
CA ILE A 311 -11.90 -11.12 21.96
C ILE A 311 -10.40 -11.03 21.68
N HIS A 312 -9.85 -9.81 21.67
CA HIS A 312 -8.44 -9.55 21.35
C HIS A 312 -7.49 -10.27 22.33
N ASP A 313 -7.69 -10.11 23.64
CA ASP A 313 -6.73 -10.55 24.64
C ASP A 313 -6.54 -12.08 24.67
N PRO A 314 -7.61 -12.90 24.65
CA PRO A 314 -7.46 -14.35 24.56
C PRO A 314 -6.76 -14.81 23.29
N LEU A 315 -7.05 -14.18 22.13
CA LEU A 315 -6.43 -14.56 20.86
C LEU A 315 -4.95 -14.15 20.80
N SER A 316 -4.60 -12.98 21.34
CA SER A 316 -3.22 -12.48 21.39
C SER A 316 -2.35 -13.18 22.44
N ALA A 317 -2.96 -13.87 23.40
CA ALA A 317 -2.25 -14.71 24.36
C ALA A 317 -1.69 -15.99 23.72
N ILE A 318 -2.24 -16.42 22.57
CA ILE A 318 -1.75 -17.59 21.81
C ILE A 318 -0.52 -17.18 21.00
N LYS A 319 0.62 -17.13 21.63
CA LYS A 319 1.89 -16.67 21.07
C LYS A 319 3.08 -17.53 21.52
N SER A 320 4.15 -17.51 20.73
CA SER A 320 5.44 -18.14 21.07
C SER A 320 6.56 -17.12 20.91
N ASN A 321 7.43 -17.04 21.91
CA ASN A 321 8.63 -16.20 21.87
C ASN A 321 9.83 -17.10 21.55
N VAL A 322 10.48 -16.89 20.40
CA VAL A 322 11.58 -17.71 19.92
C VAL A 322 12.84 -16.86 19.80
N PRO A 323 13.92 -17.17 20.54
CA PRO A 323 15.20 -16.49 20.37
C PRO A 323 15.85 -16.96 19.06
N ILE A 324 15.79 -16.13 18.02
CA ILE A 324 16.35 -16.45 16.69
C ILE A 324 17.73 -15.82 16.52
N TYR A 325 17.84 -14.50 16.73
CA TYR A 325 19.13 -13.81 16.65
C TYR A 325 19.97 -14.08 17.90
N SER A 326 21.27 -14.36 17.70
CA SER A 326 22.20 -14.76 18.78
C SER A 326 23.16 -13.67 19.23
N GLY A 327 23.22 -12.55 18.48
CA GLY A 327 24.21 -11.50 18.72
C GLY A 327 23.81 -10.51 19.80
N GLU A 328 24.62 -9.46 19.97
CA GLU A 328 24.40 -8.41 20.95
C GLU A 328 23.10 -7.66 20.66
N GLY A 329 22.31 -7.36 21.71
CA GLY A 329 20.98 -6.73 21.58
C GLY A 329 19.88 -7.69 21.13
N ALA A 330 20.10 -9.02 21.17
CA ALA A 330 19.12 -10.03 20.83
C ALA A 330 17.86 -9.91 21.69
N SER A 331 16.69 -9.96 21.03
CA SER A 331 15.38 -10.08 21.69
C SER A 331 14.58 -11.21 21.04
N PRO A 332 13.81 -12.00 21.80
CA PRO A 332 13.02 -13.08 21.24
C PRO A 332 12.00 -12.55 20.22
N TYR A 333 11.93 -13.20 19.07
CA TYR A 333 10.88 -12.91 18.07
C TYR A 333 9.55 -13.54 18.50
N THR A 334 8.49 -12.74 18.48
CA THR A 334 7.17 -13.18 18.95
C THR A 334 6.30 -13.59 17.76
N PHE A 335 5.91 -14.87 17.71
CA PHE A 335 4.90 -15.37 16.78
C PHE A 335 3.52 -15.32 17.47
N THR A 336 2.61 -14.50 16.95
CA THR A 336 1.19 -14.53 17.33
C THR A 336 0.46 -15.45 16.37
N TRP A 337 -0.08 -16.57 16.86
CA TRP A 337 -0.57 -17.64 15.95
C TRP A 337 -1.98 -17.38 15.42
N VAL A 338 -2.87 -16.86 16.24
CA VAL A 338 -4.30 -16.71 15.89
C VAL A 338 -4.66 -15.25 15.62
N SER A 339 -4.19 -14.32 16.44
CA SER A 339 -4.50 -12.89 16.28
C SER A 339 -3.77 -12.22 15.12
N THR A 340 -2.89 -12.93 14.43
CA THR A 340 -2.25 -12.43 13.20
C THR A 340 -3.30 -12.16 12.13
N PRO A 341 -3.35 -10.95 11.53
CA PRO A 341 -4.35 -10.59 10.52
C PRO A 341 -4.47 -11.59 9.37
N GLY A 342 -3.36 -12.18 8.92
CA GLY A 342 -3.37 -13.17 7.85
C GLY A 342 -4.21 -14.41 8.13
N VAL A 343 -4.20 -14.91 9.37
CA VAL A 343 -5.04 -16.07 9.78
C VAL A 343 -6.51 -15.68 9.76
N LEU A 344 -6.84 -14.51 10.31
CA LEU A 344 -8.21 -14.00 10.36
C LEU A 344 -8.78 -13.75 8.96
N ILE A 345 -7.97 -13.19 8.05
CA ILE A 345 -8.34 -12.96 6.65
C ILE A 345 -8.59 -14.30 5.95
N LEU A 346 -7.73 -15.30 6.14
CA LEU A 346 -7.92 -16.64 5.55
C LEU A 346 -9.26 -17.26 5.99
N ILE A 347 -9.55 -17.21 7.30
CA ILE A 347 -10.81 -17.74 7.85
C ILE A 347 -12.02 -16.99 7.26
N ALA A 348 -11.95 -15.64 7.25
CA ALA A 348 -13.00 -14.80 6.69
C ALA A 348 -13.25 -15.08 5.20
N ALA A 349 -12.19 -15.21 4.41
CA ALA A 349 -12.26 -15.52 2.98
C ALA A 349 -12.86 -16.92 2.75
N PHE A 350 -12.47 -17.89 3.56
CA PHE A 350 -13.03 -19.24 3.47
C PHE A 350 -14.55 -19.25 3.70
N ILE A 351 -15.01 -18.60 4.78
CA ILE A 351 -16.45 -18.49 5.09
C ILE A 351 -17.15 -17.70 3.98
N GLY A 352 -16.58 -16.59 3.52
CA GLY A 352 -17.12 -15.78 2.44
C GLY A 352 -17.24 -16.55 1.12
N GLY A 353 -16.26 -17.38 0.78
CA GLY A 353 -16.31 -18.27 -0.37
C GLY A 353 -17.44 -19.30 -0.31
N LEU A 354 -17.68 -19.86 0.87
CA LEU A 354 -18.82 -20.75 1.10
C LEU A 354 -20.16 -20.03 0.93
N ILE A 355 -20.27 -18.78 1.44
CA ILE A 355 -21.46 -17.94 1.24
C ILE A 355 -21.68 -17.65 -0.25
N GLN A 356 -20.61 -17.48 -1.03
CA GLN A 356 -20.67 -17.30 -2.49
C GLN A 356 -20.95 -18.61 -3.26
N GLY A 357 -21.14 -19.74 -2.56
CA GLY A 357 -21.44 -21.03 -3.15
C GLY A 357 -20.22 -21.77 -3.72
N CYS A 358 -19.00 -21.37 -3.38
CA CYS A 358 -17.78 -22.04 -3.82
C CYS A 358 -17.58 -23.36 -3.04
N PRO A 359 -17.42 -24.51 -3.72
CA PRO A 359 -17.14 -25.79 -3.05
C PRO A 359 -15.81 -25.75 -2.29
N VAL A 360 -15.74 -26.40 -1.13
CA VAL A 360 -14.54 -26.44 -0.27
C VAL A 360 -13.29 -26.85 -1.05
N GLY A 361 -13.40 -27.86 -1.93
CA GLY A 361 -12.28 -28.31 -2.75
C GLY A 361 -11.74 -27.22 -3.68
N GLU A 362 -12.63 -26.41 -4.29
CA GLU A 362 -12.23 -25.31 -5.17
C GLU A 362 -11.59 -24.17 -4.39
N ILE A 363 -12.06 -23.89 -3.16
CA ILE A 363 -11.45 -22.90 -2.28
C ILE A 363 -9.97 -23.24 -2.03
N PHE A 364 -9.65 -24.51 -1.74
CA PHE A 364 -8.26 -24.96 -1.57
C PHE A 364 -7.46 -24.89 -2.87
N VAL A 365 -8.07 -25.18 -4.01
CA VAL A 365 -7.42 -25.03 -5.33
C VAL A 365 -7.06 -23.56 -5.59
N VAL A 366 -7.97 -22.62 -5.30
CA VAL A 366 -7.71 -21.18 -5.43
C VAL A 366 -6.59 -20.74 -4.48
N LEU A 367 -6.60 -21.22 -3.23
CA LEU A 367 -5.53 -20.93 -2.26
C LEU A 367 -4.17 -21.46 -2.78
N GLY A 368 -4.11 -22.70 -3.24
CA GLY A 368 -2.88 -23.29 -3.79
C GLY A 368 -2.35 -22.50 -5.00
N LYS A 369 -3.23 -22.12 -5.94
CA LYS A 369 -2.86 -21.27 -7.08
C LYS A 369 -2.36 -19.90 -6.62
N THR A 370 -2.96 -19.30 -5.59
CA THR A 370 -2.53 -18.03 -5.03
C THR A 370 -1.13 -18.12 -4.41
N VAL A 371 -0.83 -19.18 -3.65
CA VAL A 371 0.51 -19.40 -3.09
C VAL A 371 1.57 -19.50 -4.20
N ILE A 372 1.28 -20.26 -5.27
CA ILE A 372 2.17 -20.38 -6.43
C ILE A 372 2.34 -19.02 -7.13
N GLN A 373 1.26 -18.28 -7.32
CA GLN A 373 1.28 -16.93 -7.90
C GLN A 373 2.19 -15.99 -7.10
N MET A 374 2.14 -16.07 -5.77
CA MET A 374 2.88 -15.19 -4.87
C MET A 374 4.31 -15.66 -4.56
N PHE A 375 4.71 -16.85 -5.01
CA PHE A 375 5.99 -17.48 -4.66
C PHE A 375 7.20 -16.57 -4.94
N LYS A 376 7.25 -15.92 -6.09
CA LYS A 376 8.33 -14.97 -6.44
C LYS A 376 8.35 -13.75 -5.53
N THR A 377 7.18 -13.27 -5.13
CA THR A 377 7.03 -12.16 -4.18
C THR A 377 7.50 -12.56 -2.79
N ILE A 378 7.19 -13.77 -2.35
CA ILE A 378 7.64 -14.32 -1.06
C ILE A 378 9.17 -14.37 -1.01
N ILE A 379 9.83 -14.91 -2.05
CA ILE A 379 11.31 -14.94 -2.13
C ILE A 379 11.89 -13.52 -2.05
N THR A 380 11.30 -12.58 -2.77
CA THR A 380 11.75 -11.17 -2.75
C THR A 380 11.68 -10.60 -1.33
N ILE A 381 10.55 -10.74 -0.65
CA ILE A 381 10.33 -10.19 0.69
C ILE A 381 11.25 -10.85 1.71
N MET A 382 11.43 -12.17 1.64
CA MET A 382 12.36 -12.90 2.51
C MET A 382 13.79 -12.36 2.38
N ALA A 383 14.28 -12.24 1.14
CA ALA A 383 15.63 -11.75 0.89
C ALA A 383 15.83 -10.30 1.36
N VAL A 384 14.85 -9.42 1.11
CA VAL A 384 14.93 -8.01 1.51
C VAL A 384 14.90 -7.85 3.04
N LEU A 385 14.05 -8.61 3.75
CA LEU A 385 13.99 -8.57 5.21
C LEU A 385 15.25 -9.13 5.86
N ALA A 386 15.80 -10.22 5.33
CA ALA A 386 17.07 -10.75 5.81
C ALA A 386 18.21 -9.74 5.59
N THR A 387 18.27 -9.10 4.43
CA THR A 387 19.21 -8.00 4.14
C THR A 387 19.09 -6.87 5.16
N ALA A 388 17.88 -6.38 5.39
CA ALA A 388 17.63 -5.27 6.32
C ALA A 388 18.00 -5.63 7.77
N LYS A 389 17.70 -6.85 8.23
CA LYS A 389 18.08 -7.33 9.57
C LYS A 389 19.59 -7.42 9.73
N ILE A 390 20.31 -8.01 8.77
CA ILE A 390 21.76 -8.10 8.80
C ILE A 390 22.39 -6.71 8.78
N MET A 391 21.93 -5.79 7.90
CA MET A 391 22.42 -4.41 7.86
C MET A 391 22.17 -3.67 9.19
N GLY A 392 21.02 -3.91 9.82
CA GLY A 392 20.69 -3.31 11.12
C GLY A 392 21.61 -3.81 12.24
N TYR A 393 21.80 -5.13 12.36
CA TYR A 393 22.62 -5.75 13.39
C TYR A 393 24.13 -5.52 13.21
N SER A 394 24.59 -5.40 11.96
CA SER A 394 26.01 -5.13 11.68
C SER A 394 26.43 -3.68 11.85
N GLY A 395 25.49 -2.73 12.01
CA GLY A 395 25.77 -1.30 12.09
C GLY A 395 25.94 -0.60 10.72
N MET A 396 25.67 -1.29 9.61
CA MET A 396 25.67 -0.68 8.26
C MET A 396 24.65 0.45 8.18
N THR A 397 23.42 0.20 8.66
CA THR A 397 22.33 1.20 8.68
C THR A 397 22.74 2.44 9.47
N GLN A 398 23.41 2.27 10.61
CA GLN A 398 23.91 3.40 11.41
C GLN A 398 24.98 4.20 10.64
N SER A 399 25.91 3.53 9.96
CA SER A 399 26.95 4.19 9.15
C SER A 399 26.35 5.06 8.03
N ILE A 400 25.22 4.62 7.46
CA ILE A 400 24.48 5.41 6.46
C ILE A 400 23.82 6.61 7.11
N ALA A 401 23.15 6.43 8.27
CA ALA A 401 22.47 7.49 9.00
C ALA A 401 23.43 8.62 9.40
N ASP A 402 24.58 8.27 10.02
CA ASP A 402 25.59 9.22 10.47
C ASP A 402 26.10 10.12 9.33
N PHE A 403 26.31 9.52 8.15
CA PHE A 403 26.78 10.28 7.00
C PHE A 403 25.69 11.23 6.47
N ILE A 404 24.45 10.74 6.33
CA ILE A 404 23.32 11.54 5.83
C ILE A 404 23.06 12.71 6.76
N VAL A 405 23.03 12.49 8.09
CA VAL A 405 22.86 13.55 9.09
C VAL A 405 23.93 14.64 8.94
N ARG A 406 25.18 14.25 8.75
CA ARG A 406 26.28 15.19 8.56
C ARG A 406 26.13 16.07 7.32
N VAL A 407 25.54 15.53 6.24
CA VAL A 407 25.37 16.25 4.97
C VAL A 407 24.11 17.12 4.97
N THR A 408 23.02 16.62 5.51
CA THR A 408 21.70 17.29 5.44
C THR A 408 21.37 18.11 6.68
N GLY A 409 21.90 17.71 7.85
CA GLY A 409 21.62 18.38 9.11
C GLY A 409 20.11 18.49 9.38
N SER A 410 19.68 19.67 9.84
CA SER A 410 18.28 19.97 10.16
C SER A 410 17.32 19.97 8.96
N PHE A 411 17.83 19.91 7.72
CA PHE A 411 17.02 19.82 6.51
C PHE A 411 16.62 18.38 6.15
N TYR A 412 17.14 17.38 6.88
CA TYR A 412 16.83 15.97 6.59
C TYR A 412 15.32 15.66 6.48
N PRO A 413 14.43 16.19 7.34
CA PRO A 413 13.00 15.90 7.22
C PRO A 413 12.38 16.29 5.88
N LEU A 414 12.98 17.27 5.18
CA LEU A 414 12.52 17.68 3.84
C LEU A 414 12.77 16.58 2.80
N VAL A 415 13.88 15.83 2.94
CA VAL A 415 14.30 14.78 2.00
C VAL A 415 13.90 13.37 2.44
N ALA A 416 13.48 13.19 3.69
CA ALA A 416 13.10 11.90 4.23
C ALA A 416 12.04 11.14 3.39
N PRO A 417 10.94 11.78 2.91
CA PRO A 417 9.98 11.13 2.03
C PRO A 417 10.56 10.74 0.66
N LEU A 418 11.54 11.48 0.14
CA LEU A 418 12.20 11.16 -1.12
C LEU A 418 12.95 9.82 -1.03
N ILE A 419 13.55 9.50 0.12
CA ILE A 419 14.20 8.20 0.35
C ILE A 419 13.20 7.07 0.23
N GLY A 420 12.03 7.20 0.88
CA GLY A 420 10.93 6.25 0.74
C GLY A 420 10.45 6.11 -0.70
N SER A 421 10.36 7.23 -1.44
CA SER A 421 9.99 7.25 -2.85
C SER A 421 10.98 6.47 -3.72
N ILE A 422 12.28 6.67 -3.53
CA ILE A 422 13.34 5.95 -4.24
C ILE A 422 13.23 4.45 -3.97
N GLY A 423 13.02 4.07 -2.71
CA GLY A 423 12.85 2.67 -2.33
C GLY A 423 11.71 1.98 -3.09
N THR A 424 10.56 2.64 -3.20
CA THR A 424 9.42 2.08 -3.93
C THR A 424 9.60 2.15 -5.44
N PHE A 425 10.18 3.22 -5.98
CA PHE A 425 10.52 3.32 -7.40
C PHE A 425 11.37 2.13 -7.85
N VAL A 426 12.42 1.81 -7.07
CA VAL A 426 13.37 0.75 -7.38
C VAL A 426 12.74 -0.63 -7.22
N THR A 427 12.08 -0.88 -6.10
CA THR A 427 11.56 -2.22 -5.75
C THR A 427 10.17 -2.50 -6.30
N GLY A 428 9.42 -1.48 -6.71
CA GLY A 428 8.01 -1.56 -7.06
C GLY A 428 7.08 -1.81 -5.87
N SER A 429 7.60 -1.81 -4.63
CA SER A 429 6.89 -2.23 -3.43
C SER A 429 7.11 -1.25 -2.27
N SER A 430 6.02 -0.67 -1.76
CA SER A 430 6.04 0.17 -0.56
C SER A 430 6.49 -0.62 0.68
N THR A 431 6.09 -1.89 0.79
CA THR A 431 6.54 -2.80 1.85
C THR A 431 8.06 -2.97 1.82
N SER A 432 8.65 -3.23 0.65
CA SER A 432 10.09 -3.36 0.51
C SER A 432 10.82 -2.06 0.85
N SER A 433 10.28 -0.90 0.46
CA SER A 433 10.81 0.40 0.85
C SER A 433 10.78 0.60 2.36
N SER A 434 9.68 0.21 3.03
CA SER A 434 9.57 0.26 4.50
C SER A 434 10.61 -0.63 5.17
N VAL A 435 10.83 -1.85 4.67
CA VAL A 435 11.87 -2.75 5.18
C VAL A 435 13.26 -2.14 5.08
N LEU A 436 13.60 -1.61 3.90
CA LEU A 436 14.95 -1.13 3.61
C LEU A 436 15.31 0.15 4.38
N PHE A 437 14.36 1.06 4.53
CA PHE A 437 14.69 2.42 4.97
C PHE A 437 14.07 2.84 6.30
N SER A 438 13.10 2.11 6.87
CA SER A 438 12.49 2.54 8.14
C SER A 438 13.50 2.57 9.30
N LYS A 439 14.43 1.60 9.36
CA LYS A 439 15.49 1.61 10.37
C LYS A 439 16.45 2.78 10.18
N LEU A 440 16.81 3.10 8.94
CA LEU A 440 17.60 4.28 8.60
C LEU A 440 16.91 5.57 9.08
N GLN A 441 15.61 5.72 8.79
CA GLN A 441 14.81 6.88 9.24
C GLN A 441 14.80 7.00 10.78
N ALA A 442 14.62 5.87 11.48
CA ALA A 442 14.65 5.85 12.94
C ALA A 442 16.01 6.26 13.50
N SER A 443 17.10 5.69 12.98
CA SER A 443 18.48 6.03 13.39
C SER A 443 18.78 7.50 13.12
N THR A 444 18.41 8.01 11.95
CA THR A 444 18.59 9.44 11.60
C THR A 444 17.79 10.34 12.53
N GLY A 445 16.57 9.95 12.90
CA GLY A 445 15.76 10.69 13.86
C GLY A 445 16.41 10.76 15.25
N ALA A 446 17.02 9.66 15.69
CA ALA A 446 17.77 9.62 16.95
C ALA A 446 18.98 10.57 16.91
N GLU A 447 19.79 10.55 15.86
CA GLU A 447 20.95 11.43 15.67
C GLU A 447 20.58 12.92 15.64
N LEU A 448 19.44 13.25 15.02
CA LEU A 448 18.96 14.64 14.93
C LEU A 448 18.16 15.10 16.15
N ASN A 449 17.94 14.21 17.14
CA ASN A 449 17.07 14.48 18.30
C ASN A 449 15.65 14.93 17.91
N ILE A 450 15.07 14.30 16.88
CA ILE A 450 13.70 14.54 16.42
C ILE A 450 12.88 13.25 16.53
N ASN A 451 11.55 13.38 16.46
CA ASN A 451 10.65 12.26 16.60
C ASN A 451 10.93 11.18 15.53
N GLN A 452 11.48 10.05 15.98
CA GLN A 452 11.87 8.93 15.12
C GLN A 452 10.67 8.32 14.38
N ILE A 453 9.51 8.18 15.07
CA ILE A 453 8.29 7.61 14.47
C ILE A 453 7.77 8.51 13.36
N TRP A 454 7.94 9.84 13.50
CA TRP A 454 7.56 10.80 12.47
C TRP A 454 8.37 10.61 11.18
N LEU A 455 9.68 10.39 11.30
CA LEU A 455 10.54 10.11 10.14
C LEU A 455 10.27 8.73 9.52
N VAL A 456 10.02 7.72 10.35
CA VAL A 456 9.60 6.40 9.84
C VAL A 456 8.29 6.50 9.07
N ALA A 457 7.33 7.28 9.58
CA ALA A 457 6.09 7.59 8.85
C ALA A 457 6.39 8.32 7.53
N ALA A 458 7.32 9.26 7.51
CA ALA A 458 7.73 9.98 6.30
C ALA A 458 8.29 9.05 5.20
N ASN A 459 9.01 7.99 5.59
CA ASN A 459 9.42 6.95 4.65
C ASN A 459 8.23 6.26 3.99
N THR A 460 7.27 5.82 4.79
CA THR A 460 6.05 5.15 4.31
C THR A 460 5.22 6.08 3.43
N VAL A 461 5.07 7.34 3.82
CA VAL A 461 4.39 8.38 3.04
C VAL A 461 5.10 8.63 1.71
N GLY A 462 6.43 8.80 1.74
CA GLY A 462 7.23 8.96 0.53
C GLY A 462 7.11 7.76 -0.42
N SER A 463 7.07 6.54 0.12
CA SER A 463 6.93 5.32 -0.67
C SER A 463 5.67 5.32 -1.53
N THR A 464 4.60 5.99 -1.10
CA THR A 464 3.36 6.11 -1.86
C THR A 464 3.54 6.92 -3.15
N ALA A 465 4.34 8.00 -3.11
CA ALA A 465 4.66 8.77 -4.30
C ALA A 465 5.52 7.95 -5.29
N GLY A 466 6.53 7.23 -4.80
CA GLY A 466 7.38 6.37 -5.63
C GLY A 466 6.59 5.29 -6.38
N LYS A 467 5.45 4.85 -5.84
CA LYS A 467 4.57 3.86 -6.47
C LYS A 467 4.01 4.33 -7.81
N ILE A 468 3.70 5.63 -7.96
CA ILE A 468 3.13 6.20 -9.19
C ILE A 468 4.05 6.01 -10.39
N ILE A 469 5.36 6.22 -10.18
CA ILE A 469 6.36 6.19 -11.24
C ILE A 469 7.09 4.84 -11.32
N SER A 470 6.78 3.89 -10.44
CA SER A 470 7.50 2.61 -10.44
C SER A 470 7.21 1.82 -11.72
N PRO A 471 8.25 1.27 -12.36
CA PRO A 471 8.09 0.49 -13.59
C PRO A 471 7.08 -0.64 -13.44
N GLN A 472 7.03 -1.28 -12.27
CA GLN A 472 6.08 -2.36 -11.98
C GLN A 472 4.62 -1.86 -11.98
N SER A 473 4.34 -0.70 -11.36
CA SER A 473 2.97 -0.16 -11.33
C SER A 473 2.51 0.28 -12.72
N ILE A 474 3.42 0.88 -13.50
CA ILE A 474 3.14 1.29 -14.88
C ILE A 474 2.90 0.06 -15.76
N ALA A 475 3.71 -1.00 -15.62
CA ALA A 475 3.51 -2.25 -16.37
C ALA A 475 2.16 -2.92 -16.05
N VAL A 476 1.71 -2.88 -14.78
CA VAL A 476 0.38 -3.36 -14.39
C VAL A 476 -0.72 -2.51 -15.04
N ALA A 477 -0.56 -1.19 -15.04
CA ALA A 477 -1.52 -0.27 -15.64
C ALA A 477 -1.62 -0.48 -17.16
N THR A 478 -0.50 -0.60 -17.87
CA THR A 478 -0.49 -0.84 -19.34
C THR A 478 -1.09 -2.20 -19.70
N ALA A 479 -0.80 -3.23 -18.92
CA ALA A 479 -1.38 -4.56 -19.13
C ALA A 479 -2.91 -4.55 -18.95
N ALA A 480 -3.41 -3.86 -17.92
CA ALA A 480 -4.83 -3.78 -17.61
C ALA A 480 -5.64 -2.96 -18.63
N THR A 481 -5.00 -2.01 -19.30
CA THR A 481 -5.63 -1.12 -20.30
C THR A 481 -5.30 -1.49 -21.74
N ALA A 482 -4.66 -2.66 -21.96
CA ALA A 482 -4.20 -3.12 -23.28
C ALA A 482 -3.29 -2.10 -24.02
N THR A 483 -2.47 -1.34 -23.27
CA THR A 483 -1.54 -0.33 -23.80
C THR A 483 -0.07 -0.72 -23.60
N VAL A 484 0.24 -2.01 -23.57
CA VAL A 484 1.61 -2.52 -23.46
C VAL A 484 2.49 -1.90 -24.54
N GLY A 485 3.69 -1.42 -24.15
CA GLY A 485 4.61 -0.67 -25.01
C GLY A 485 4.46 0.86 -24.92
N LYS A 486 3.44 1.38 -24.19
CA LYS A 486 3.24 2.82 -23.97
C LYS A 486 3.63 3.27 -22.56
N GLU A 487 4.50 2.50 -21.88
CA GLU A 487 4.94 2.76 -20.49
C GLU A 487 5.59 4.16 -20.37
N SER A 488 6.37 4.57 -21.35
CA SER A 488 7.02 5.89 -21.37
C SER A 488 6.03 7.05 -21.48
N GLU A 489 4.92 6.86 -22.19
CA GLU A 489 3.87 7.88 -22.29
C GLU A 489 3.15 8.07 -20.96
N ILE A 490 2.80 6.97 -20.30
CA ILE A 490 2.18 7.02 -18.96
C ILE A 490 3.15 7.65 -17.97
N LEU A 491 4.43 7.23 -17.95
CA LEU A 491 5.46 7.81 -17.09
C LEU A 491 5.55 9.33 -17.25
N THR A 492 5.56 9.81 -18.50
CA THR A 492 5.62 11.26 -18.80
C THR A 492 4.40 12.00 -18.26
N LYS A 493 3.21 11.37 -18.30
CA LYS A 493 1.97 11.96 -17.77
C LYS A 493 1.94 12.00 -16.23
N VAL A 494 2.50 10.98 -15.55
CA VAL A 494 2.44 10.86 -14.09
C VAL A 494 3.58 11.55 -13.33
N ILE A 495 4.75 11.78 -13.97
CA ILE A 495 5.95 12.29 -13.30
C ILE A 495 5.73 13.66 -12.63
N LYS A 496 4.92 14.52 -13.21
CA LYS A 496 4.57 15.83 -12.63
C LYS A 496 3.82 15.70 -11.31
N TYR A 497 2.98 14.67 -11.17
CA TYR A 497 2.25 14.39 -9.91
C TYR A 497 3.19 13.81 -8.87
N PHE A 498 4.11 12.93 -9.27
CA PHE A 498 5.18 12.45 -8.40
C PHE A 498 5.98 13.61 -7.78
N VAL A 499 6.46 14.53 -8.61
CA VAL A 499 7.23 15.70 -8.13
C VAL A 499 6.40 16.54 -7.17
N LEU A 500 5.14 16.84 -7.52
CA LEU A 500 4.21 17.57 -6.65
C LEU A 500 4.05 16.87 -5.29
N PHE A 501 3.87 15.55 -5.28
CA PHE A 501 3.62 14.78 -4.05
C PHE A 501 4.86 14.75 -3.16
N VAL A 502 6.04 14.50 -3.73
CA VAL A 502 7.30 14.50 -2.97
C VAL A 502 7.57 15.85 -2.33
N ILE A 503 7.31 16.96 -3.05
CA ILE A 503 7.46 18.32 -2.50
C ILE A 503 6.49 18.52 -1.32
N ILE A 504 5.21 18.20 -1.49
CA ILE A 504 4.22 18.36 -0.41
C ILE A 504 4.58 17.48 0.79
N TYR A 505 4.95 16.23 0.58
CA TYR A 505 5.36 15.33 1.67
C TYR A 505 6.60 15.82 2.39
N GLY A 506 7.59 16.33 1.65
CA GLY A 506 8.79 16.92 2.24
C GLY A 506 8.46 18.13 3.13
N LEU A 507 7.62 19.04 2.63
CA LEU A 507 7.17 20.20 3.39
C LEU A 507 6.36 19.80 4.63
N VAL A 508 5.43 18.87 4.51
CA VAL A 508 4.63 18.36 5.64
C VAL A 508 5.53 17.70 6.67
N CYS A 509 6.50 16.90 6.24
CA CYS A 509 7.44 16.25 7.14
C CYS A 509 8.30 17.30 7.87
N TYR A 510 8.87 18.26 7.15
CA TYR A 510 9.76 19.31 7.69
C TYR A 510 9.06 20.23 8.69
N PHE A 511 7.88 20.73 8.35
CA PHE A 511 7.13 21.61 9.27
C PHE A 511 6.49 20.82 10.41
N GLY A 512 6.04 19.58 10.16
CA GLY A 512 5.42 18.72 11.16
C GLY A 512 6.37 18.33 12.29
N VAL A 513 7.68 18.15 12.02
CA VAL A 513 8.69 17.92 13.08
C VAL A 513 8.69 19.01 14.15
N LYS A 514 8.32 20.23 13.80
CA LYS A 514 8.29 21.37 14.74
C LYS A 514 7.02 21.40 15.60
N LEU A 515 6.01 20.59 15.24
CA LEU A 515 4.71 20.57 15.91
C LEU A 515 4.51 19.31 16.79
N ILE A 516 5.35 18.31 16.60
CA ILE A 516 5.31 16.99 17.28
C ILE A 516 6.58 16.78 18.10
#